data_af759bbc95019e407699c9edb1337550
#
_entry.id   af759bbc95019e407699c9edb1337550
#
_cell.length_a   1.000
_cell.length_b   1.000
_cell.length_c   1.000
_cell.angle_alpha   90.00
_cell.angle_beta   90.00
_cell.angle_gamma   90.00
#
_symmetry.space_group_name_H-M   'P 1'
#
loop_
_entity.id
_entity.type
_entity.pdbx_description
1 polymer ?
#
loop_
_entity_poly.entity_id
_entity_poly.type
_entity_poly.pdbx_seq_one_letter_code
_entity_poly.pdbx_strand_id
1 'polypeptide(L)'
;MNVMTASVFVAGKLLPETMEALSKWDVKAFSGEENITEAELINNVTEVDAIICPLSSPISAKVLESAKNLKIVANIGAGFDNIDVKKAQELGIAVTNTPDVSTEATAELTLGLILDVARRISEGDRLCRETPEQFKGWAPTFFLGTELSGKTLGIIGLGRIGQAVAKRAAAFGMNIIYSGHQPKEAAKEWNAEFVSQKELLKRSDVVTIHAAYSPSLKHLLNETTLKTMKSSAFLINAARGPVVEEAALIKALETGVIAGAALDVFEFEPKIGEDFAKLDNVVLTPHIGNATVETRAAMGKIAIANVEAVLAGKAPLHSVY
;
A
#
# COMPACT_ATOMS: atom_id res chain seq x y z
N MET A 1 -39.40 -19.72 15.52
CA MET A 1 -38.84 -19.12 14.31
C MET A 1 -37.35 -19.40 14.36
N ASN A 2 -36.82 -20.26 13.48
CA ASN A 2 -35.38 -20.37 13.31
C ASN A 2 -34.91 -19.04 12.72
N VAL A 3 -34.21 -18.24 13.50
CA VAL A 3 -33.47 -17.08 12.98
C VAL A 3 -32.39 -17.67 12.08
N MET A 4 -32.56 -17.56 10.75
CA MET A 4 -31.51 -17.99 9.83
C MET A 4 -30.26 -17.18 10.16
N THR A 5 -29.18 -17.88 10.49
CA THR A 5 -27.88 -17.24 10.75
C THR A 5 -27.39 -16.62 9.45
N ALA A 6 -27.00 -15.35 9.49
CA ALA A 6 -26.51 -14.66 8.29
C ALA A 6 -25.29 -15.38 7.69
N SER A 7 -25.24 -15.44 6.36
CA SER A 7 -24.16 -16.09 5.62
C SER A 7 -23.07 -15.08 5.26
N VAL A 8 -21.81 -15.38 5.63
CA VAL A 8 -20.65 -14.55 5.41
C VAL A 8 -19.60 -15.28 4.58
N PHE A 9 -19.18 -14.69 3.47
CA PHE A 9 -18.07 -15.20 2.68
C PHE A 9 -16.78 -14.45 2.97
N VAL A 10 -15.72 -15.17 3.30
CA VAL A 10 -14.37 -14.63 3.50
C VAL A 10 -13.53 -14.95 2.27
N ALA A 11 -13.19 -13.93 1.49
CA ALA A 11 -12.52 -14.06 0.18
C ALA A 11 -10.99 -14.21 0.27
N GLY A 12 -10.47 -14.67 1.41
CA GLY A 12 -9.04 -14.89 1.62
C GLY A 12 -8.74 -15.41 3.02
N LYS A 13 -7.45 -15.52 3.35
CA LYS A 13 -7.03 -15.98 4.68
C LYS A 13 -6.97 -14.81 5.65
N LEU A 14 -7.58 -14.94 6.81
CA LEU A 14 -7.52 -13.99 7.92
C LEU A 14 -6.76 -14.59 9.10
N LEU A 15 -6.39 -13.73 10.07
CA LEU A 15 -5.80 -14.21 11.31
C LEU A 15 -6.76 -15.16 12.05
N PRO A 16 -6.25 -16.20 12.75
CA PRO A 16 -7.10 -17.17 13.45
C PRO A 16 -8.10 -16.53 14.41
N GLU A 17 -7.70 -15.52 15.16
CA GLU A 17 -8.56 -14.76 16.07
C GLU A 17 -9.69 -14.01 15.34
N THR A 18 -9.43 -13.51 14.13
CA THR A 18 -10.46 -12.89 13.30
C THR A 18 -11.45 -13.92 12.79
N MET A 19 -10.98 -15.09 12.35
CA MET A 19 -11.84 -16.20 11.94
C MET A 19 -12.71 -16.74 13.09
N GLU A 20 -12.15 -16.85 14.30
CA GLU A 20 -12.90 -17.27 15.49
C GLU A 20 -14.03 -16.27 15.81
N ALA A 21 -13.76 -14.97 15.72
CA ALA A 21 -14.76 -13.92 15.96
C ALA A 21 -15.92 -13.91 14.93
N LEU A 22 -15.74 -14.54 13.77
CA LEU A 22 -16.78 -14.73 12.75
C LEU A 22 -17.70 -15.93 13.03
N SER A 23 -17.35 -16.85 13.94
CA SER A 23 -18.06 -18.11 14.21
C SER A 23 -19.53 -17.99 14.61
N LYS A 24 -19.98 -16.79 14.94
CA LYS A 24 -21.40 -16.47 15.20
C LYS A 24 -22.28 -16.43 13.95
N TRP A 25 -21.70 -16.44 12.75
CA TRP A 25 -22.37 -16.49 11.46
C TRP A 25 -22.14 -17.82 10.75
N ASP A 26 -22.90 -18.09 9.69
CA ASP A 26 -22.61 -19.18 8.75
C ASP A 26 -21.47 -18.73 7.84
N VAL A 27 -20.23 -19.14 8.14
CA VAL A 27 -19.01 -18.65 7.47
C VAL A 27 -18.51 -19.67 6.47
N LYS A 28 -18.36 -19.21 5.23
CA LYS A 28 -17.59 -19.90 4.19
C LYS A 28 -16.32 -19.09 3.90
N ALA A 29 -15.17 -19.75 3.87
CA ALA A 29 -13.91 -19.11 3.57
C ALA A 29 -13.27 -19.73 2.33
N PHE A 30 -12.67 -18.89 1.50
CA PHE A 30 -11.84 -19.34 0.39
C PHE A 30 -10.59 -20.05 0.95
N SER A 31 -10.36 -21.28 0.50
CA SER A 31 -9.27 -22.14 0.98
C SER A 31 -8.11 -22.28 0.00
N GLY A 32 -8.15 -21.59 -1.15
CA GLY A 32 -7.09 -21.60 -2.14
C GLY A 32 -5.76 -21.04 -1.61
N GLU A 33 -4.66 -21.42 -2.24
CA GLU A 33 -3.33 -20.90 -1.92
C GLU A 33 -3.07 -19.57 -2.62
N GLU A 34 -3.60 -19.38 -3.81
CA GLU A 34 -3.52 -18.16 -4.61
C GLU A 34 -4.64 -17.17 -4.26
N ASN A 35 -4.55 -15.96 -4.79
CA ASN A 35 -5.62 -14.98 -4.69
C ASN A 35 -6.88 -15.47 -5.39
N ILE A 36 -8.04 -15.29 -4.77
CA ILE A 36 -9.32 -15.66 -5.37
C ILE A 36 -9.57 -14.92 -6.68
N THR A 37 -10.00 -15.64 -7.70
CA THR A 37 -10.34 -15.07 -9.01
C THR A 37 -11.77 -14.52 -9.04
N GLU A 38 -12.08 -13.65 -10.03
CA GLU A 38 -13.45 -13.16 -10.27
C GLU A 38 -14.46 -14.29 -10.44
N ALA A 39 -14.10 -15.34 -11.20
CA ALA A 39 -14.97 -16.50 -11.45
C ALA A 39 -15.26 -17.29 -10.18
N GLU A 40 -14.26 -17.51 -9.33
CA GLU A 40 -14.44 -18.17 -8.04
C GLU A 40 -15.31 -17.33 -7.09
N LEU A 41 -15.12 -16.00 -7.07
CA LEU A 41 -16.00 -15.11 -6.31
C LEU A 41 -17.45 -15.26 -6.75
N ILE A 42 -17.75 -15.17 -8.05
CA ILE A 42 -19.10 -15.33 -8.61
C ILE A 42 -19.74 -16.63 -8.13
N ASN A 43 -18.99 -17.74 -8.14
CA ASN A 43 -19.49 -19.05 -7.72
C ASN A 43 -19.77 -19.16 -6.21
N ASN A 44 -19.10 -18.35 -5.39
CA ASN A 44 -19.19 -18.48 -3.93
C ASN A 44 -20.11 -17.44 -3.27
N VAL A 45 -20.49 -16.34 -3.97
CA VAL A 45 -21.18 -15.21 -3.33
C VAL A 45 -22.69 -15.13 -3.63
N THR A 46 -23.25 -16.06 -4.40
CA THR A 46 -24.63 -15.99 -4.89
C THR A 46 -25.70 -15.85 -3.81
N GLU A 47 -25.51 -16.43 -2.64
CA GLU A 47 -26.50 -16.51 -1.55
C GLU A 47 -26.00 -15.90 -0.22
N VAL A 48 -24.88 -15.14 -0.23
CA VAL A 48 -24.31 -14.59 0.99
C VAL A 48 -24.87 -13.21 1.34
N ASP A 49 -24.97 -12.92 2.63
CA ASP A 49 -25.37 -11.60 3.16
C ASP A 49 -24.21 -10.61 3.25
N ALA A 50 -22.98 -11.11 3.43
CA ALA A 50 -21.78 -10.27 3.57
C ALA A 50 -20.55 -10.92 2.91
N ILE A 51 -19.66 -10.08 2.39
CA ILE A 51 -18.34 -10.45 1.92
C ILE A 51 -17.30 -9.71 2.76
N ILE A 52 -16.31 -10.44 3.29
CA ILE A 52 -15.08 -9.87 3.86
C ILE A 52 -13.95 -10.19 2.89
N CYS A 53 -13.28 -9.19 2.35
CA CYS A 53 -12.28 -9.38 1.31
C CYS A 53 -10.98 -8.61 1.58
N PRO A 54 -9.81 -9.18 1.28
CA PRO A 54 -8.55 -8.44 1.17
C PRO A 54 -8.51 -7.60 -0.11
N LEU A 55 -7.53 -6.70 -0.21
CA LEU A 55 -7.29 -5.83 -1.38
C LEU A 55 -7.05 -6.61 -2.68
N SER A 56 -6.57 -7.85 -2.59
CA SER A 56 -6.30 -8.72 -3.74
C SER A 56 -7.55 -9.34 -4.36
N SER A 57 -8.74 -9.18 -3.75
CA SER A 57 -9.99 -9.77 -4.25
C SER A 57 -10.68 -8.82 -5.23
N PRO A 58 -10.90 -9.19 -6.49
CA PRO A 58 -11.54 -8.32 -7.50
C PRO A 58 -13.06 -8.32 -7.34
N ILE A 59 -13.61 -7.38 -6.57
CA ILE A 59 -15.05 -7.21 -6.38
C ILE A 59 -15.62 -6.34 -7.52
N SER A 60 -15.70 -6.93 -8.69
CA SER A 60 -16.21 -6.26 -9.90
C SER A 60 -17.74 -6.12 -9.90
N ALA A 61 -18.26 -5.37 -10.88
CA ALA A 61 -19.71 -5.27 -11.12
C ALA A 61 -20.36 -6.65 -11.26
N LYS A 62 -19.71 -7.60 -11.97
CA LYS A 62 -20.26 -8.96 -12.17
C LYS A 62 -20.35 -9.74 -10.86
N VAL A 63 -19.36 -9.63 -9.99
CA VAL A 63 -19.40 -10.24 -8.65
C VAL A 63 -20.56 -9.69 -7.85
N LEU A 64 -20.72 -8.36 -7.83
CA LEU A 64 -21.82 -7.70 -7.10
C LEU A 64 -23.19 -8.08 -7.65
N GLU A 65 -23.36 -8.14 -8.96
CA GLU A 65 -24.61 -8.53 -9.63
C GLU A 65 -24.98 -10.01 -9.40
N SER A 66 -24.00 -10.88 -9.17
CA SER A 66 -24.21 -12.29 -8.88
C SER A 66 -24.70 -12.56 -7.45
N ALA A 67 -24.42 -11.64 -6.52
CA ALA A 67 -24.68 -11.79 -5.09
C ALA A 67 -26.04 -11.25 -4.69
N LYS A 68 -27.10 -12.05 -4.85
CA LYS A 68 -28.51 -11.63 -4.72
C LYS A 68 -28.94 -11.12 -3.34
N ASN A 69 -28.31 -11.61 -2.28
CA ASN A 69 -28.66 -11.28 -0.89
C ASN A 69 -27.67 -10.35 -0.23
N LEU A 70 -26.63 -9.91 -0.96
CA LEU A 70 -25.50 -9.17 -0.44
C LEU A 70 -25.91 -7.80 0.11
N LYS A 71 -25.56 -7.53 1.35
CA LYS A 71 -25.82 -6.27 2.06
C LYS A 71 -24.56 -5.43 2.24
N ILE A 72 -23.40 -6.09 2.37
CA ILE A 72 -22.14 -5.41 2.65
C ILE A 72 -20.94 -6.14 2.04
N VAL A 73 -19.99 -5.35 1.51
CA VAL A 73 -18.61 -5.73 1.25
C VAL A 73 -17.73 -5.01 2.25
N ALA A 74 -17.13 -5.76 3.18
CA ALA A 74 -16.19 -5.25 4.18
C ALA A 74 -14.76 -5.51 3.71
N ASN A 75 -14.11 -4.47 3.19
CA ASN A 75 -12.76 -4.54 2.65
C ASN A 75 -11.71 -4.41 3.76
N ILE A 76 -10.79 -5.36 3.84
CA ILE A 76 -9.63 -5.31 4.74
C ILE A 76 -8.50 -4.57 4.04
N GLY A 77 -8.54 -3.25 4.12
CA GLY A 77 -7.61 -2.33 3.49
C GLY A 77 -8.06 -0.89 3.67
N ALA A 78 -7.13 0.05 3.66
CA ALA A 78 -7.44 1.48 3.64
C ALA A 78 -7.91 1.92 2.23
N GLY A 79 -7.25 1.43 1.17
CA GLY A 79 -7.70 1.56 -0.20
C GLY A 79 -8.85 0.59 -0.51
N PHE A 80 -9.60 0.86 -1.57
CA PHE A 80 -10.74 0.06 -2.02
C PHE A 80 -10.89 0.06 -3.54
N ASP A 81 -9.81 0.26 -4.24
CA ASP A 81 -9.71 0.29 -5.70
C ASP A 81 -9.94 -1.09 -6.36
N ASN A 82 -9.96 -2.15 -5.56
CA ASN A 82 -10.37 -3.50 -5.94
C ASN A 82 -11.91 -3.70 -6.00
N ILE A 83 -12.72 -2.70 -5.64
CA ILE A 83 -14.19 -2.80 -5.55
C ILE A 83 -14.83 -1.82 -6.53
N ASP A 84 -15.81 -2.27 -7.30
CA ASP A 84 -16.69 -1.38 -8.07
C ASP A 84 -17.70 -0.70 -7.15
N VAL A 85 -17.24 0.38 -6.48
CA VAL A 85 -18.05 1.12 -5.49
C VAL A 85 -19.29 1.73 -6.12
N LYS A 86 -19.21 2.19 -7.39
CA LYS A 86 -20.36 2.77 -8.09
C LYS A 86 -21.45 1.73 -8.28
N LYS A 87 -21.10 0.54 -8.75
CA LYS A 87 -22.03 -0.56 -8.91
C LYS A 87 -22.61 -1.01 -7.57
N ALA A 88 -21.80 -1.10 -6.52
CA ALA A 88 -22.29 -1.45 -5.18
C ALA A 88 -23.36 -0.44 -4.70
N GLN A 89 -23.11 0.85 -4.89
CA GLN A 89 -24.06 1.91 -4.53
C GLN A 89 -25.36 1.80 -5.33
N GLU A 90 -25.30 1.53 -6.65
CA GLU A 90 -26.48 1.30 -7.50
C GLU A 90 -27.34 0.13 -6.99
N LEU A 91 -26.70 -0.92 -6.44
CA LEU A 91 -27.36 -2.11 -5.92
C LEU A 91 -27.76 -1.98 -4.43
N GLY A 92 -27.46 -0.86 -3.77
CA GLY A 92 -27.75 -0.65 -2.36
C GLY A 92 -26.85 -1.50 -1.41
N ILE A 93 -25.70 -1.94 -1.88
CA ILE A 93 -24.74 -2.76 -1.12
C ILE A 93 -23.77 -1.84 -0.42
N ALA A 94 -23.72 -1.85 0.91
CA ALA A 94 -22.73 -1.08 1.66
C ALA A 94 -21.28 -1.53 1.34
N VAL A 95 -20.38 -0.58 1.15
CA VAL A 95 -18.95 -0.85 1.03
C VAL A 95 -18.22 -0.14 2.15
N THR A 96 -17.38 -0.88 2.86
CA THR A 96 -16.58 -0.35 3.98
C THR A 96 -15.12 -0.69 3.81
N ASN A 97 -14.26 0.12 4.42
CA ASN A 97 -12.83 -0.11 4.48
C ASN A 97 -12.32 -0.09 5.93
N THR A 98 -11.02 -0.25 6.11
CA THR A 98 -10.37 -0.19 7.43
C THR A 98 -9.43 1.02 7.50
N PRO A 99 -9.98 2.25 7.68
CA PRO A 99 -9.18 3.47 7.71
C PRO A 99 -8.30 3.53 8.95
N ASP A 100 -7.26 4.34 8.89
CA ASP A 100 -6.39 4.80 9.98
C ASP A 100 -5.44 3.75 10.58
N VAL A 101 -5.87 2.52 10.80
CA VAL A 101 -5.12 1.49 11.53
C VAL A 101 -3.80 1.06 10.87
N SER A 102 -3.63 1.30 9.57
CA SER A 102 -2.39 0.99 8.85
C SER A 102 -1.39 2.15 8.80
N THR A 103 -1.74 3.31 9.36
CA THR A 103 -0.95 4.54 9.22
C THR A 103 0.47 4.38 9.75
N GLU A 104 0.59 3.91 10.99
CA GLU A 104 1.89 3.80 11.66
C GLU A 104 2.75 2.70 11.02
N ALA A 105 2.19 1.51 10.78
CA ALA A 105 2.91 0.40 10.17
C ALA A 105 3.43 0.75 8.75
N THR A 106 2.60 1.39 7.91
CA THR A 106 3.04 1.80 6.58
C THR A 106 4.13 2.88 6.64
N ALA A 107 4.03 3.82 7.59
CA ALA A 107 5.06 4.83 7.78
C ALA A 107 6.38 4.22 8.27
N GLU A 108 6.34 3.23 9.14
CA GLU A 108 7.51 2.49 9.62
C GLU A 108 8.20 1.73 8.49
N LEU A 109 7.43 0.97 7.69
CA LEU A 109 7.99 0.31 6.51
C LEU A 109 8.62 1.33 5.55
N THR A 110 7.95 2.46 5.30
CA THR A 110 8.48 3.50 4.41
C THR A 110 9.83 4.00 4.87
N LEU A 111 10.03 4.26 6.17
CA LEU A 111 11.34 4.65 6.71
C LEU A 111 12.35 3.51 6.60
N GLY A 112 11.93 2.26 6.82
CA GLY A 112 12.75 1.08 6.60
C GLY A 112 13.26 1.01 5.16
N LEU A 113 12.37 1.20 4.17
CA LEU A 113 12.70 1.21 2.75
C LEU A 113 13.64 2.36 2.36
N ILE A 114 13.42 3.57 2.91
CA ILE A 114 14.32 4.72 2.72
C ILE A 114 15.73 4.39 3.23
N LEU A 115 15.83 3.85 4.44
CA LEU A 115 17.10 3.45 5.03
C LEU A 115 17.76 2.32 4.25
N ASP A 116 17.00 1.33 3.83
CA ASP A 116 17.50 0.18 3.09
C ASP A 116 18.14 0.62 1.77
N VAL A 117 17.41 1.35 0.92
CA VAL A 117 17.94 1.78 -0.37
C VAL A 117 19.09 2.78 -0.23
N ALA A 118 18.99 3.74 0.71
CA ALA A 118 20.03 4.74 0.93
C ALA A 118 21.33 4.14 1.53
N ARG A 119 21.23 3.12 2.36
CA ARG A 119 22.36 2.49 3.06
C ARG A 119 22.72 1.13 2.48
N ARG A 120 22.02 0.65 1.43
CA ARG A 120 22.28 -0.62 0.73
C ARG A 120 22.20 -1.83 1.66
N ILE A 121 21.21 -1.84 2.59
CA ILE A 121 21.12 -2.84 3.67
C ILE A 121 20.86 -4.23 3.09
N SER A 122 19.81 -4.40 2.28
CA SER A 122 19.48 -5.68 1.65
C SER A 122 20.55 -6.15 0.67
N GLU A 123 21.21 -5.24 -0.04
CA GLU A 123 22.35 -5.55 -0.90
C GLU A 123 23.54 -6.06 -0.07
N GLY A 124 23.81 -5.41 1.08
CA GLY A 124 24.85 -5.83 2.01
C GLY A 124 24.55 -7.19 2.64
N ASP A 125 23.30 -7.48 2.98
CA ASP A 125 22.88 -8.80 3.47
C ASP A 125 23.12 -9.89 2.40
N ARG A 126 22.73 -9.64 1.13
CA ARG A 126 23.00 -10.56 0.02
C ARG A 126 24.51 -10.80 -0.16
N LEU A 127 25.32 -9.74 -0.17
CA LEU A 127 26.77 -9.86 -0.26
C LEU A 127 27.33 -10.77 0.83
N CYS A 128 26.92 -10.58 2.09
CA CYS A 128 27.42 -11.38 3.20
C CYS A 128 26.98 -12.85 3.14
N ARG A 129 25.81 -13.14 2.56
CA ARG A 129 25.27 -14.52 2.47
C ARG A 129 25.72 -15.26 1.21
N GLU A 130 25.69 -14.57 0.07
CA GLU A 130 25.85 -15.21 -1.24
C GLU A 130 27.28 -15.13 -1.77
N THR A 131 28.00 -14.03 -1.45
CA THR A 131 29.35 -13.77 -1.93
C THR A 131 30.27 -13.26 -0.83
N PRO A 132 30.39 -13.97 0.33
CA PRO A 132 31.15 -13.52 1.50
C PRO A 132 32.61 -13.25 1.22
N GLU A 133 33.18 -13.86 0.19
CA GLU A 133 34.57 -13.63 -0.26
C GLU A 133 34.79 -12.20 -0.80
N GLN A 134 33.73 -11.47 -1.16
CA GLN A 134 33.80 -10.06 -1.54
C GLN A 134 34.01 -9.13 -0.33
N PHE A 135 33.67 -9.58 0.87
CA PHE A 135 33.94 -8.83 2.09
C PHE A 135 35.39 -9.00 2.51
N LYS A 136 36.23 -8.04 2.15
CA LYS A 136 37.64 -8.02 2.45
C LYS A 136 37.99 -7.22 3.71
N GLY A 137 37.03 -6.96 4.55
CA GLY A 137 37.16 -6.11 5.73
C GLY A 137 36.79 -4.64 5.48
N TRP A 138 36.91 -3.84 6.53
CA TRP A 138 36.61 -2.42 6.44
C TRP A 138 37.61 -1.68 5.54
N ALA A 139 37.08 -0.84 4.63
CA ALA A 139 37.90 0.07 3.82
C ALA A 139 37.14 1.40 3.62
N PRO A 140 37.87 2.55 3.51
CA PRO A 140 37.24 3.88 3.43
C PRO A 140 36.25 4.07 2.27
N THR A 141 36.42 3.32 1.19
CA THR A 141 35.60 3.43 -0.04
C THR A 141 34.71 2.21 -0.29
N PHE A 142 34.72 1.24 0.64
CA PHE A 142 33.95 0.01 0.47
C PHE A 142 32.49 0.24 0.84
N PHE A 143 31.57 -0.15 -0.05
CA PHE A 143 30.13 -0.26 0.15
C PHE A 143 29.46 1.02 0.66
N LEU A 144 29.82 2.17 0.08
CA LEU A 144 29.31 3.47 0.53
C LEU A 144 27.82 3.62 0.23
N GLY A 145 27.08 4.15 1.20
CA GLY A 145 25.68 4.59 1.09
C GLY A 145 25.55 6.11 1.26
N THR A 146 24.29 6.56 1.37
CA THR A 146 23.92 7.97 1.52
C THR A 146 23.39 8.23 2.93
N GLU A 147 23.87 9.30 3.58
CA GLU A 147 23.34 9.80 4.84
C GLU A 147 22.03 10.59 4.61
N LEU A 148 21.05 10.45 5.52
CA LEU A 148 19.75 11.14 5.41
C LEU A 148 19.75 12.53 6.07
N SER A 149 20.57 12.73 7.09
CA SER A 149 20.64 14.01 7.82
C SER A 149 20.93 15.17 6.88
N GLY A 150 20.16 16.25 6.98
CA GLY A 150 20.26 17.43 6.13
C GLY A 150 19.73 17.26 4.70
N LYS A 151 19.32 16.04 4.30
CA LYS A 151 18.72 15.79 2.99
C LYS A 151 17.25 16.21 2.94
N THR A 152 16.72 16.38 1.74
CA THR A 152 15.32 16.76 1.52
C THR A 152 14.47 15.56 1.15
N LEU A 153 13.43 15.30 1.97
CA LEU A 153 12.37 14.34 1.68
C LEU A 153 11.20 15.06 1.00
N GLY A 154 10.87 14.65 -0.22
CA GLY A 154 9.67 15.08 -0.94
C GLY A 154 8.54 14.07 -0.77
N ILE A 155 7.41 14.51 -0.21
CA ILE A 155 6.25 13.67 0.06
C ILE A 155 5.14 13.99 -0.94
N ILE A 156 4.82 13.08 -1.85
CA ILE A 156 3.66 13.19 -2.73
C ILE A 156 2.43 12.70 -1.98
N GLY A 157 1.61 13.61 -1.47
CA GLY A 157 0.43 13.31 -0.66
C GLY A 157 0.69 13.36 0.85
N LEU A 158 0.43 14.50 1.49
CA LEU A 158 0.53 14.67 2.95
C LEU A 158 -0.80 14.31 3.65
N GLY A 159 -1.28 13.06 3.40
CA GLY A 159 -2.35 12.43 4.15
C GLY A 159 -1.87 11.87 5.50
N ARG A 160 -2.64 11.00 6.16
CA ARG A 160 -2.26 10.40 7.45
C ARG A 160 -0.90 9.70 7.40
N ILE A 161 -0.70 8.82 6.41
CA ILE A 161 0.58 8.10 6.24
C ILE A 161 1.72 9.09 5.93
N GLY A 162 1.50 10.03 4.99
CA GLY A 162 2.51 11.03 4.65
C GLY A 162 2.92 11.91 5.85
N GLN A 163 1.99 12.24 6.73
CA GLN A 163 2.26 12.96 7.98
C GLN A 163 3.07 12.10 8.98
N ALA A 164 2.70 10.82 9.12
CA ALA A 164 3.44 9.90 9.99
C ALA A 164 4.88 9.65 9.48
N VAL A 165 5.08 9.63 8.16
CA VAL A 165 6.41 9.59 7.53
C VAL A 165 7.16 10.89 7.76
N ALA A 166 6.52 12.06 7.56
CA ALA A 166 7.15 13.37 7.81
C ALA A 166 7.67 13.50 9.24
N LYS A 167 6.85 13.11 10.23
CA LYS A 167 7.22 13.08 11.64
C LYS A 167 8.50 12.27 11.89
N ARG A 168 8.58 11.08 11.32
CA ARG A 168 9.75 10.20 11.49
C ARG A 168 10.97 10.72 10.75
N ALA A 169 10.81 11.17 9.53
CA ALA A 169 11.90 11.72 8.73
C ALA A 169 12.49 13.01 9.33
N ALA A 170 11.67 13.86 9.95
CA ALA A 170 12.12 15.03 10.70
C ALA A 170 13.03 14.63 11.88
N ALA A 171 12.74 13.52 12.55
CA ALA A 171 13.60 12.99 13.62
C ALA A 171 14.95 12.47 13.11
N PHE A 172 15.05 12.11 11.83
CA PHE A 172 16.32 11.81 11.13
C PHE A 172 17.04 13.07 10.64
N GLY A 173 16.55 14.27 10.96
CA GLY A 173 17.15 15.53 10.53
C GLY A 173 16.94 15.86 9.05
N MET A 174 15.93 15.28 8.41
CA MET A 174 15.59 15.60 7.02
C MET A 174 14.77 16.90 6.93
N ASN A 175 14.96 17.65 5.84
CA ASN A 175 14.08 18.75 5.46
C ASN A 175 12.86 18.17 4.73
N ILE A 176 11.65 18.64 5.07
CA ILE A 176 10.42 18.09 4.51
C ILE A 176 9.80 19.09 3.51
N ILE A 177 9.55 18.62 2.29
CA ILE A 177 8.70 19.32 1.33
C ILE A 177 7.59 18.38 0.88
N TYR A 178 6.44 18.91 0.49
CA TYR A 178 5.33 18.05 0.06
C TYR A 178 4.50 18.70 -1.05
N SER A 179 3.82 17.84 -1.82
CA SER A 179 2.83 18.26 -2.80
C SER A 179 1.50 17.54 -2.58
N GLY A 180 0.43 18.13 -3.08
CA GLY A 180 -0.93 17.60 -2.98
C GLY A 180 -1.95 18.61 -3.49
N HIS A 181 -3.24 18.38 -3.20
CA HIS A 181 -4.30 19.27 -3.68
C HIS A 181 -4.27 20.66 -3.05
N GLN A 182 -3.87 20.75 -1.78
CA GLN A 182 -3.83 22.02 -1.03
C GLN A 182 -2.85 21.94 0.16
N PRO A 183 -2.39 23.07 0.67
CA PRO A 183 -1.60 23.12 1.89
C PRO A 183 -2.31 22.48 3.08
N LYS A 184 -1.53 21.89 4.00
CA LYS A 184 -2.03 21.25 5.22
C LYS A 184 -1.52 21.97 6.46
N GLU A 185 -2.41 22.26 7.41
CA GLU A 185 -2.05 22.92 8.68
C GLU A 185 -1.04 22.08 9.48
N ALA A 186 -1.24 20.75 9.50
CA ALA A 186 -0.32 19.82 10.16
C ALA A 186 1.12 19.90 9.67
N ALA A 187 1.36 20.40 8.45
CA ALA A 187 2.71 20.55 7.90
C ALA A 187 3.61 21.46 8.74
N LYS A 188 3.03 22.41 9.49
CA LYS A 188 3.75 23.32 10.37
C LYS A 188 4.50 22.61 11.49
N GLU A 189 4.02 21.47 11.95
CA GLU A 189 4.65 20.68 13.01
C GLU A 189 6.09 20.27 12.67
N TRP A 190 6.36 20.08 11.37
CA TRP A 190 7.68 19.65 10.87
C TRP A 190 8.33 20.70 9.97
N ASN A 191 7.84 21.95 9.96
CA ASN A 191 8.26 22.99 9.05
C ASN A 191 8.24 22.54 7.57
N ALA A 192 7.26 21.69 7.21
CA ALA A 192 7.17 21.14 5.87
C ALA A 192 6.63 22.19 4.88
N GLU A 193 7.36 22.40 3.79
CA GLU A 193 7.03 23.37 2.74
C GLU A 193 6.09 22.75 1.71
N PHE A 194 4.97 23.42 1.41
CA PHE A 194 4.08 23.06 0.30
C PHE A 194 4.65 23.57 -1.02
N VAL A 195 4.89 22.70 -1.97
CA VAL A 195 5.46 23.02 -3.28
C VAL A 195 4.70 22.37 -4.42
N SER A 196 4.92 22.84 -5.65
CA SER A 196 4.44 22.12 -6.83
C SER A 196 5.13 20.75 -6.95
N GLN A 197 4.47 19.80 -7.61
CA GLN A 197 5.06 18.48 -7.85
C GLN A 197 6.39 18.58 -8.60
N LYS A 198 6.50 19.48 -9.58
CA LYS A 198 7.74 19.71 -10.35
C LYS A 198 8.88 20.19 -9.45
N GLU A 199 8.61 21.13 -8.55
CA GLU A 199 9.61 21.60 -7.58
C GLU A 199 9.98 20.50 -6.57
N LEU A 200 9.00 19.71 -6.13
CA LEU A 200 9.26 18.58 -5.25
C LEU A 200 10.27 17.62 -5.90
N LEU A 201 9.99 17.15 -7.11
CA LEU A 201 10.87 16.22 -7.82
C LEU A 201 12.28 16.78 -8.01
N LYS A 202 12.40 18.06 -8.36
CA LYS A 202 13.69 18.71 -8.60
C LYS A 202 14.53 18.89 -7.33
N ARG A 203 13.87 19.17 -6.18
CA ARG A 203 14.56 19.54 -4.93
C ARG A 203 14.86 18.37 -4.03
N SER A 204 14.11 17.25 -4.15
CA SER A 204 14.20 16.12 -3.25
C SER A 204 15.46 15.28 -3.47
N ASP A 205 16.03 14.79 -2.37
CA ASP A 205 17.02 13.73 -2.35
C ASP A 205 16.35 12.35 -2.20
N VAL A 206 15.17 12.32 -1.58
CA VAL A 206 14.29 11.16 -1.52
C VAL A 206 12.87 11.61 -1.86
N VAL A 207 12.20 10.91 -2.76
CA VAL A 207 10.78 11.11 -3.10
C VAL A 207 9.99 9.92 -2.60
N THR A 208 8.92 10.15 -1.83
CA THR A 208 8.04 9.08 -1.35
C THR A 208 6.57 9.38 -1.67
N ILE A 209 5.84 8.35 -2.09
CA ILE A 209 4.47 8.45 -2.57
C ILE A 209 3.51 7.95 -1.50
N HIS A 210 2.56 8.81 -1.08
CA HIS A 210 1.51 8.52 -0.11
C HIS A 210 0.15 9.11 -0.52
N ALA A 211 -0.01 9.46 -1.79
CA ALA A 211 -1.29 9.89 -2.33
C ALA A 211 -2.25 8.70 -2.50
N ALA A 212 -3.53 8.90 -2.16
CA ALA A 212 -4.57 7.93 -2.51
C ALA A 212 -4.69 7.83 -4.03
N TYR A 213 -4.73 6.60 -4.55
CA TYR A 213 -4.79 6.37 -5.99
C TYR A 213 -6.08 6.92 -6.60
N SER A 214 -5.92 7.55 -7.73
CA SER A 214 -6.99 7.91 -8.66
C SER A 214 -6.48 7.76 -10.08
N PRO A 215 -7.36 7.62 -11.09
CA PRO A 215 -6.94 7.49 -12.49
C PRO A 215 -6.02 8.63 -12.98
N SER A 216 -6.16 9.82 -12.40
CA SER A 216 -5.31 10.98 -12.72
C SER A 216 -3.87 10.85 -12.23
N LEU A 217 -3.60 9.91 -11.31
CA LEU A 217 -2.27 9.64 -10.78
C LEU A 217 -1.56 8.49 -11.51
N LYS A 218 -2.25 7.84 -12.45
CA LYS A 218 -1.62 6.78 -13.25
C LYS A 218 -0.41 7.37 -13.98
N HIS A 219 0.74 6.68 -13.84
CA HIS A 219 2.02 7.08 -14.44
C HIS A 219 2.43 8.52 -14.13
N LEU A 220 2.10 9.00 -12.91
CA LEU A 220 2.57 10.28 -12.40
C LEU A 220 4.10 10.36 -12.47
N LEU A 221 4.77 9.28 -12.10
CA LEU A 221 6.19 9.05 -12.27
C LEU A 221 6.41 8.22 -13.54
N ASN A 222 6.85 8.90 -14.59
CA ASN A 222 7.15 8.38 -15.92
C ASN A 222 8.53 8.88 -16.39
N GLU A 223 8.96 8.54 -17.59
CA GLU A 223 10.28 8.92 -18.12
C GLU A 223 10.55 10.44 -18.02
N THR A 224 9.55 11.27 -18.31
CA THR A 224 9.70 12.74 -18.27
C THR A 224 9.86 13.24 -16.83
N THR A 225 9.04 12.76 -15.91
CA THR A 225 9.05 13.20 -14.52
C THR A 225 10.26 12.66 -13.76
N LEU A 226 10.66 11.40 -14.00
CA LEU A 226 11.89 10.83 -13.43
C LEU A 226 13.14 11.61 -13.81
N LYS A 227 13.24 12.08 -15.06
CA LYS A 227 14.35 12.95 -15.52
C LYS A 227 14.42 14.33 -14.83
N THR A 228 13.38 14.74 -14.11
CA THR A 228 13.42 15.98 -13.32
C THR A 228 14.01 15.78 -11.93
N MET A 229 14.14 14.55 -11.48
CA MET A 229 14.75 14.21 -10.19
C MET A 229 16.28 14.40 -10.25
N LYS A 230 16.90 14.51 -9.07
CA LYS A 230 18.37 14.49 -8.99
C LYS A 230 18.89 13.09 -9.36
N SER A 231 20.02 12.99 -10.04
CA SER A 231 20.65 11.71 -10.33
C SER A 231 21.09 10.95 -9.06
N SER A 232 21.25 11.66 -7.96
CA SER A 232 21.51 11.08 -6.62
C SER A 232 20.24 10.76 -5.83
N ALA A 233 19.04 10.99 -6.38
CA ALA A 233 17.78 10.81 -5.64
C ALA A 233 17.32 9.36 -5.61
N PHE A 234 16.53 9.04 -4.57
CA PHE A 234 15.84 7.78 -4.40
C PHE A 234 14.33 7.94 -4.52
N LEU A 235 13.66 6.97 -5.14
CA LEU A 235 12.20 6.91 -5.25
C LEU A 235 11.64 5.79 -4.37
N ILE A 236 10.64 6.12 -3.53
CA ILE A 236 9.98 5.15 -2.64
C ILE A 236 8.50 5.09 -3.01
N ASN A 237 7.98 3.90 -3.27
CA ASN A 237 6.55 3.69 -3.49
C ASN A 237 6.00 2.62 -2.54
N ALA A 238 5.25 3.06 -1.53
CA ALA A 238 4.47 2.23 -0.62
C ALA A 238 2.97 2.59 -0.67
N ALA A 239 2.51 3.17 -1.80
CA ALA A 239 1.12 3.58 -2.02
C ALA A 239 0.40 2.63 -2.98
N ARG A 240 0.56 2.84 -4.30
CA ARG A 240 0.01 1.99 -5.37
C ARG A 240 0.97 1.92 -6.56
N GLY A 241 1.15 0.71 -7.09
CA GLY A 241 2.05 0.45 -8.23
C GLY A 241 1.80 1.32 -9.45
N PRO A 242 0.56 1.43 -9.97
CA PRO A 242 0.26 2.19 -11.18
C PRO A 242 0.56 3.71 -11.13
N VAL A 243 0.95 4.26 -9.97
CA VAL A 243 1.44 5.65 -9.87
C VAL A 243 2.79 5.82 -10.55
N VAL A 244 3.57 4.75 -10.65
CA VAL A 244 4.87 4.69 -11.30
C VAL A 244 4.75 3.83 -12.56
N GLU A 245 5.24 4.33 -13.68
CA GLU A 245 5.41 3.56 -14.91
C GLU A 245 6.65 2.66 -14.75
N GLU A 246 6.44 1.36 -14.51
CA GLU A 246 7.55 0.42 -14.19
C GLU A 246 8.63 0.38 -15.27
N ALA A 247 8.24 0.34 -16.56
CA ALA A 247 9.20 0.33 -17.65
C ALA A 247 10.10 1.57 -17.66
N ALA A 248 9.53 2.74 -17.36
CA ALA A 248 10.28 3.99 -17.26
C ALA A 248 11.20 3.99 -16.04
N LEU A 249 10.76 3.44 -14.92
CA LEU A 249 11.56 3.33 -13.69
C LEU A 249 12.74 2.38 -13.89
N ILE A 250 12.52 1.18 -14.45
CA ILE A 250 13.59 0.21 -14.75
C ILE A 250 14.67 0.88 -15.60
N LYS A 251 14.27 1.52 -16.71
CA LYS A 251 15.21 2.24 -17.57
C LYS A 251 15.96 3.36 -16.84
N ALA A 252 15.26 4.10 -15.96
CA ALA A 252 15.88 5.18 -15.16
C ALA A 252 16.93 4.65 -14.18
N LEU A 253 16.69 3.49 -13.58
CA LEU A 253 17.62 2.81 -12.67
C LEU A 253 18.84 2.25 -13.43
N GLU A 254 18.61 1.57 -14.56
CA GLU A 254 19.68 1.01 -15.41
C GLU A 254 20.63 2.09 -15.94
N THR A 255 20.07 3.25 -16.32
CA THR A 255 20.85 4.36 -16.93
C THR A 255 21.34 5.39 -15.92
N GLY A 256 21.06 5.22 -14.62
CA GLY A 256 21.49 6.14 -13.57
C GLY A 256 20.81 7.50 -13.61
N VAL A 257 19.59 7.59 -14.15
CA VAL A 257 18.76 8.81 -14.08
C VAL A 257 18.42 9.17 -12.66
N ILE A 258 18.20 8.15 -11.81
CA ILE A 258 18.10 8.23 -10.34
C ILE A 258 19.01 7.20 -9.70
N ALA A 259 19.40 7.40 -8.44
CA ALA A 259 20.36 6.55 -7.76
C ALA A 259 19.77 5.18 -7.39
N GLY A 260 18.49 5.11 -7.05
CA GLY A 260 17.85 3.85 -6.66
C GLY A 260 16.36 4.04 -6.37
N ALA A 261 15.68 2.92 -6.11
CA ALA A 261 14.28 2.92 -5.72
C ALA A 261 13.98 1.83 -4.66
N ALA A 262 12.89 2.02 -3.90
CA ALA A 262 12.34 0.97 -3.05
C ALA A 262 10.82 0.90 -3.25
N LEU A 263 10.34 -0.29 -3.57
CA LEU A 263 8.96 -0.53 -3.97
C LEU A 263 8.32 -1.59 -3.07
N ASP A 264 7.21 -1.25 -2.44
CA ASP A 264 6.33 -2.19 -1.74
C ASP A 264 5.12 -2.59 -2.59
N VAL A 265 4.91 -1.90 -3.71
CA VAL A 265 3.76 -2.07 -4.60
C VAL A 265 4.20 -2.04 -6.06
N PHE A 266 3.50 -2.79 -6.93
CA PHE A 266 3.86 -2.99 -8.33
C PHE A 266 2.69 -2.67 -9.27
N GLU A 267 3.00 -2.25 -10.50
CA GLU A 267 1.98 -1.87 -11.49
C GLU A 267 1.07 -3.04 -11.87
N PHE A 268 1.62 -4.26 -11.88
CA PHE A 268 0.94 -5.47 -12.35
C PHE A 268 0.79 -6.54 -11.26
N GLU A 269 0.62 -6.14 -9.99
CA GLU A 269 0.43 -7.09 -8.89
C GLU A 269 -0.57 -8.21 -9.23
N PRO A 270 -0.26 -9.47 -8.86
CA PRO A 270 0.87 -9.92 -8.03
C PRO A 270 2.16 -10.17 -8.80
N LYS A 271 2.23 -9.83 -10.08
CA LYS A 271 3.44 -9.99 -10.90
C LYS A 271 4.41 -8.84 -10.62
N ILE A 272 5.66 -9.20 -10.39
CA ILE A 272 6.79 -8.26 -10.29
C ILE A 272 7.56 -8.35 -11.60
N GLY A 273 7.91 -7.21 -12.18
CA GLY A 273 8.68 -7.17 -13.43
C GLY A 273 10.03 -7.89 -13.26
N GLU A 274 10.31 -8.89 -14.08
CA GLU A 274 11.52 -9.71 -14.01
C GLU A 274 12.82 -8.89 -14.12
N ASP A 275 12.76 -7.75 -14.79
CA ASP A 275 13.92 -6.86 -14.96
C ASP A 275 14.35 -6.20 -13.65
N PHE A 276 13.45 -6.03 -12.67
CA PHE A 276 13.84 -5.57 -11.34
C PHE A 276 14.85 -6.48 -10.65
N ALA A 277 14.77 -7.80 -10.88
CA ALA A 277 15.68 -8.78 -10.29
C ALA A 277 17.12 -8.62 -10.76
N LYS A 278 17.35 -7.90 -11.85
CA LYS A 278 18.68 -7.64 -12.43
C LYS A 278 19.35 -6.38 -11.87
N LEU A 279 18.63 -5.61 -11.05
CA LEU A 279 19.09 -4.32 -10.55
C LEU A 279 19.56 -4.43 -9.09
N ASP A 280 20.77 -3.96 -8.82
CA ASP A 280 21.31 -3.90 -7.45
C ASP A 280 20.81 -2.67 -6.67
N ASN A 281 20.38 -1.63 -7.38
CA ASN A 281 19.94 -0.36 -6.82
C ASN A 281 18.42 -0.28 -6.59
N VAL A 282 17.75 -1.42 -6.44
CA VAL A 282 16.33 -1.50 -6.11
C VAL A 282 16.09 -2.42 -4.91
N VAL A 283 15.21 -1.98 -4.01
CA VAL A 283 14.68 -2.78 -2.88
C VAL A 283 13.23 -3.10 -3.16
N LEU A 284 12.85 -4.36 -3.03
CA LEU A 284 11.49 -4.84 -3.33
C LEU A 284 10.91 -5.53 -2.10
N THR A 285 9.67 -5.19 -1.74
CA THR A 285 8.89 -5.88 -0.70
C THR A 285 7.50 -6.24 -1.23
N PRO A 286 6.93 -7.39 -0.82
CA PRO A 286 5.72 -7.93 -1.44
C PRO A 286 4.42 -7.38 -0.81
N HIS A 287 4.20 -6.05 -0.93
CA HIS A 287 3.02 -5.32 -0.45
C HIS A 287 2.76 -5.56 1.05
N ILE A 288 3.75 -5.26 1.86
CA ILE A 288 3.73 -5.49 3.32
C ILE A 288 3.56 -4.22 4.16
N GLY A 289 3.19 -3.09 3.57
CA GLY A 289 3.02 -1.79 4.27
C GLY A 289 2.17 -1.85 5.53
N ASN A 290 1.16 -2.71 5.55
CA ASN A 290 0.31 -2.93 6.71
C ASN A 290 0.42 -4.35 7.32
N ALA A 291 1.47 -5.10 7.00
CA ALA A 291 1.62 -6.50 7.37
C ALA A 291 2.25 -6.66 8.76
N THR A 292 1.65 -6.08 9.78
CA THR A 292 1.95 -6.39 11.19
C THR A 292 0.77 -7.14 11.81
N VAL A 293 1.04 -7.95 12.82
CA VAL A 293 0.00 -8.71 13.54
C VAL A 293 -1.04 -7.76 14.12
N GLU A 294 -0.58 -6.67 14.75
CA GLU A 294 -1.44 -5.67 15.38
C GLU A 294 -2.35 -4.97 14.38
N THR A 295 -1.80 -4.55 13.23
CA THR A 295 -2.57 -3.88 12.18
C THR A 295 -3.58 -4.83 11.57
N ARG A 296 -3.20 -6.06 11.25
CA ARG A 296 -4.11 -7.06 10.66
C ARG A 296 -5.22 -7.45 11.62
N ALA A 297 -4.93 -7.59 12.91
CA ALA A 297 -5.93 -7.82 13.95
C ALA A 297 -6.92 -6.63 14.08
N ALA A 298 -6.40 -5.40 14.09
CA ALA A 298 -7.24 -4.21 14.14
C ALA A 298 -8.14 -4.07 12.89
N MET A 299 -7.60 -4.33 11.69
CA MET A 299 -8.38 -4.36 10.45
C MET A 299 -9.51 -5.41 10.51
N GLY A 300 -9.21 -6.63 10.99
CA GLY A 300 -10.21 -7.68 11.16
C GLY A 300 -11.35 -7.25 12.07
N LYS A 301 -11.04 -6.64 13.22
CA LYS A 301 -12.04 -6.10 14.17
C LYS A 301 -12.94 -5.04 13.52
N ILE A 302 -12.36 -4.11 12.76
CA ILE A 302 -13.13 -3.06 12.05
C ILE A 302 -14.05 -3.69 11.00
N ALA A 303 -13.56 -4.63 10.18
CA ALA A 303 -14.36 -5.32 9.18
C ALA A 303 -15.55 -6.04 9.82
N ILE A 304 -15.32 -6.81 10.90
CA ILE A 304 -16.35 -7.50 11.66
C ILE A 304 -17.40 -6.52 12.21
N ALA A 305 -16.97 -5.41 12.82
CA ALA A 305 -17.88 -4.42 13.38
C ALA A 305 -18.78 -3.77 12.32
N ASN A 306 -18.26 -3.54 11.11
CA ASN A 306 -19.05 -3.06 9.98
C ASN A 306 -20.09 -4.10 9.51
N VAL A 307 -19.68 -5.38 9.40
CA VAL A 307 -20.61 -6.47 9.05
C VAL A 307 -21.71 -6.60 10.10
N GLU A 308 -21.37 -6.56 11.39
CA GLU A 308 -22.35 -6.58 12.49
C GLU A 308 -23.38 -5.44 12.39
N ALA A 309 -22.90 -4.22 12.17
CA ALA A 309 -23.76 -3.06 12.08
C ALA A 309 -24.78 -3.22 10.93
N VAL A 310 -24.30 -3.56 9.73
CA VAL A 310 -25.16 -3.66 8.54
C VAL A 310 -26.12 -4.85 8.64
N LEU A 311 -25.67 -6.02 9.12
CA LEU A 311 -26.54 -7.18 9.29
C LEU A 311 -27.61 -6.96 10.39
N ALA A 312 -27.35 -6.07 11.36
CA ALA A 312 -28.33 -5.62 12.35
C ALA A 312 -29.25 -4.51 11.83
N GLY A 313 -29.21 -4.16 10.54
CA GLY A 313 -30.02 -3.09 9.94
C GLY A 313 -29.56 -1.67 10.31
N LYS A 314 -28.34 -1.50 10.80
CA LYS A 314 -27.72 -0.21 11.11
C LYS A 314 -26.85 0.29 9.96
N ALA A 315 -26.56 1.58 9.96
CA ALA A 315 -25.58 2.15 9.03
C ALA A 315 -24.16 1.55 9.28
N PRO A 316 -23.35 1.39 8.22
CA PRO A 316 -21.96 0.98 8.37
C PRO A 316 -21.16 2.04 9.13
N LEU A 317 -20.14 1.61 9.89
CA LEU A 317 -19.30 2.50 10.72
C LEU A 317 -18.26 3.25 9.87
N HIS A 318 -17.78 2.63 8.78
CA HIS A 318 -16.71 3.15 7.93
C HIS A 318 -17.10 3.02 6.45
N SER A 319 -18.19 3.68 6.06
CA SER A 319 -18.63 3.73 4.66
C SER A 319 -17.61 4.45 3.79
N VAL A 320 -17.43 3.98 2.55
CA VAL A 320 -16.59 4.63 1.55
C VAL A 320 -17.36 5.63 0.67
N TYR A 321 -18.69 5.74 0.84
CA TYR A 321 -19.59 6.71 0.19
C TYR A 321 -20.77 7.14 1.09
#